data_6fd83f1b5e671af9af442353039ec55b
#
_entry.id   6fd83f1b5e671af9af442353039ec55b
#
_cell.length_a   1.000
_cell.length_b   1.000
_cell.length_c   1.000
_cell.angle_alpha   90.00
_cell.angle_beta   90.00
_cell.angle_gamma   90.00
#
_symmetry.space_group_name_H-M   'P 1'
#
loop_
_entity.id
_entity.type
_entity.pdbx_description
1 polymer ?
#
loop_
_entity_poly.entity_id
_entity_poly.type
_entity_poly.pdbx_seq_one_letter_code
_entity_poly.pdbx_strand_id
1 'polypeptide(L)'
;MKRILSRILLALLAIVVLGMLIPQNLKMPVVGADTNSYNHETFWYEGWGSSIVHKGIDVFARRGTRVNSATIGIVLLTAEYGKGGKFVLVLGPKWRLHYYAHLDEVTTKPFALVGHGTQIGTVGNTGNAATTPAHLHYGIGTLVLYPWRIDDAPLGWQKAFYLNPIDYLK
;
A
#
# COMPACT_ATOMS: atom_id res chain seq x y z
N MET A 1 -12.94 -33.74 -17.67
CA MET A 1 -12.92 -32.91 -16.47
C MET A 1 -11.50 -32.68 -15.94
N LYS A 2 -10.69 -33.70 -15.58
CA LYS A 2 -9.31 -33.55 -15.06
C LYS A 2 -8.38 -32.73 -15.97
N ARG A 3 -8.38 -32.94 -17.28
CA ARG A 3 -7.54 -32.18 -18.25
C ARG A 3 -7.91 -30.71 -18.36
N ILE A 4 -9.19 -30.36 -18.22
CA ILE A 4 -9.66 -28.95 -18.25
C ILE A 4 -9.20 -28.25 -16.96
N LEU A 5 -9.39 -28.88 -15.81
CA LEU A 5 -8.93 -28.35 -14.52
C LEU A 5 -7.41 -28.10 -14.50
N SER A 6 -6.63 -29.08 -15.00
CA SER A 6 -5.18 -28.93 -15.11
C SER A 6 -4.77 -27.74 -15.99
N ARG A 7 -5.44 -27.50 -17.13
CA ARG A 7 -5.18 -26.36 -18.01
C ARG A 7 -5.50 -25.03 -17.31
N ILE A 8 -6.61 -24.97 -16.58
CA ILE A 8 -6.99 -23.78 -15.81
C ILE A 8 -5.95 -23.49 -14.74
N LEU A 9 -5.52 -24.48 -13.98
CA LEU A 9 -4.49 -24.31 -12.94
C LEU A 9 -3.16 -23.83 -13.52
N LEU A 10 -2.75 -24.39 -14.67
CA LEU A 10 -1.53 -23.95 -15.37
C LEU A 10 -1.64 -22.51 -15.85
N ALA A 11 -2.80 -22.10 -16.38
CA ALA A 11 -3.04 -20.72 -16.80
C ALA A 11 -3.01 -19.76 -15.61
N LEU A 12 -3.63 -20.10 -14.49
CA LEU A 12 -3.57 -19.30 -13.26
C LEU A 12 -2.14 -19.18 -12.72
N LEU A 13 -1.41 -20.28 -12.70
CA LEU A 13 0.01 -20.27 -12.28
C LEU A 13 0.85 -19.36 -13.21
N ALA A 14 0.65 -19.46 -14.53
CA ALA A 14 1.33 -18.61 -15.49
C ALA A 14 1.02 -17.12 -15.25
N ILE A 15 -0.23 -16.75 -14.97
CA ILE A 15 -0.64 -15.38 -14.64
C ILE A 15 0.10 -14.90 -13.39
N VAL A 16 0.14 -15.71 -12.32
CA VAL A 16 0.86 -15.37 -11.09
C VAL A 16 2.34 -15.15 -11.36
N VAL A 17 2.99 -16.07 -12.08
CA VAL A 17 4.42 -15.99 -12.41
C VAL A 17 4.71 -14.76 -13.26
N LEU A 18 3.93 -14.49 -14.32
CA LEU A 18 4.10 -13.32 -15.17
C LEU A 18 3.97 -12.02 -14.37
N GLY A 19 2.98 -11.92 -13.48
CA GLY A 19 2.84 -10.74 -12.61
C GLY A 19 4.02 -10.54 -11.67
N MET A 20 4.64 -11.62 -11.16
CA MET A 20 5.84 -11.56 -10.33
C MET A 20 7.09 -11.10 -11.09
N LEU A 21 7.15 -11.31 -12.40
CA LEU A 21 8.27 -10.89 -13.25
C LEU A 21 8.22 -9.41 -13.63
N ILE A 22 7.08 -8.73 -13.48
CA ILE A 22 6.95 -7.30 -13.81
C ILE A 22 7.87 -6.49 -12.87
N PRO A 23 8.83 -5.70 -13.40
CA PRO A 23 9.69 -4.86 -12.58
C PRO A 23 8.86 -3.85 -11.75
N GLN A 24 9.28 -3.62 -10.52
CA GLN A 24 8.66 -2.62 -9.68
C GLN A 24 9.70 -1.59 -9.22
N ASN A 25 9.47 -0.32 -9.59
CA ASN A 25 10.15 0.83 -9.03
C ASN A 25 9.11 1.64 -8.25
N LEU A 26 9.38 1.92 -6.99
CA LEU A 26 8.50 2.77 -6.19
C LEU A 26 9.07 4.17 -6.08
N LYS A 27 8.19 5.17 -6.13
CA LYS A 27 8.52 6.57 -5.89
C LYS A 27 7.81 7.06 -4.64
N MET A 28 8.43 8.03 -3.95
CA MET A 28 7.79 8.69 -2.83
C MET A 28 6.41 9.22 -3.26
N PRO A 29 5.31 8.78 -2.59
CA PRO A 29 3.97 9.17 -3.01
C PRO A 29 3.62 10.61 -2.69
N VAL A 30 4.17 11.19 -1.63
CA VAL A 30 3.89 12.58 -1.22
C VAL A 30 4.86 13.51 -1.94
N VAL A 31 4.33 14.45 -2.69
CA VAL A 31 5.15 15.41 -3.46
C VAL A 31 5.95 16.30 -2.52
N GLY A 32 7.27 16.35 -2.74
CA GLY A 32 8.20 17.14 -1.93
C GLY A 32 8.65 16.46 -0.63
N ALA A 33 8.12 15.27 -0.32
CA ALA A 33 8.61 14.48 0.80
C ALA A 33 9.88 13.71 0.43
N ASP A 34 10.71 13.52 1.43
CA ASP A 34 11.98 12.77 1.37
C ASP A 34 12.10 11.79 2.55
N THR A 35 13.30 11.26 2.77
CA THR A 35 13.59 10.31 3.87
C THR A 35 13.43 10.91 5.27
N ASN A 36 13.39 12.24 5.42
CA ASN A 36 13.17 12.91 6.71
C ASN A 36 11.67 13.12 6.99
N SER A 37 10.81 12.84 6.03
CA SER A 37 9.36 13.04 6.12
C SER A 37 8.63 11.89 6.82
N TYR A 38 9.33 10.82 7.20
CA TYR A 38 8.78 9.67 7.93
C TYR A 38 9.80 9.11 8.92
N ASN A 39 9.31 8.39 9.94
CA ASN A 39 10.18 7.68 10.86
C ASN A 39 10.50 6.28 10.30
N HIS A 40 11.78 5.94 10.20
CA HIS A 40 12.29 4.69 9.63
C HIS A 40 11.96 3.45 10.46
N GLU A 41 11.59 3.60 11.75
CA GLU A 41 11.34 2.52 12.69
C GLU A 41 9.85 2.22 12.88
N THR A 42 8.94 2.88 12.12
CA THR A 42 7.50 2.73 12.36
C THR A 42 6.88 1.48 11.76
N PHE A 43 7.50 0.89 10.72
CA PHE A 43 6.96 -0.34 10.14
C PHE A 43 7.03 -1.49 11.14
N TRP A 44 5.89 -2.11 11.41
CA TRP A 44 5.67 -3.17 12.40
C TRP A 44 5.89 -2.74 13.85
N TYR A 45 5.94 -1.43 14.12
CA TYR A 45 6.05 -0.91 15.47
C TYR A 45 4.85 -1.35 16.32
N GLU A 46 5.13 -1.83 17.52
CA GLU A 46 4.14 -2.32 18.48
C GLU A 46 3.46 -1.18 19.22
N GLY A 47 2.27 -1.47 19.81
CA GLY A 47 1.53 -0.46 20.57
C GLY A 47 0.74 0.50 19.68
N TRP A 48 0.45 0.14 18.42
CA TRP A 48 -0.29 0.98 17.46
C TRP A 48 -1.81 0.93 17.70
N GLY A 49 -2.20 1.15 18.96
CA GLY A 49 -3.60 1.15 19.40
C GLY A 49 -4.34 -0.12 19.01
N SER A 50 -5.57 0.02 18.52
CA SER A 50 -6.41 -1.12 18.11
C SER A 50 -5.91 -1.86 16.85
N SER A 51 -4.83 -1.41 16.20
CA SER A 51 -4.17 -2.12 15.09
C SER A 51 -3.07 -3.06 15.56
N ILE A 52 -2.67 -2.97 16.84
CA ILE A 52 -1.59 -3.72 17.50
C ILE A 52 -0.23 -3.33 16.94
N VAL A 53 -0.03 -3.45 15.61
CA VAL A 53 1.20 -3.10 14.90
C VAL A 53 0.90 -2.15 13.75
N HIS A 54 1.89 -1.34 13.38
CA HIS A 54 1.83 -0.40 12.25
C HIS A 54 2.23 -1.08 10.94
N LYS A 55 1.26 -1.30 10.04
CA LYS A 55 1.45 -2.07 8.79
C LYS A 55 1.83 -1.21 7.58
N GLY A 56 2.57 -0.14 7.81
CA GLY A 56 2.97 0.83 6.79
C GLY A 56 3.95 1.84 7.34
N ILE A 57 4.01 2.99 6.70
CA ILE A 57 4.73 4.18 7.16
C ILE A 57 3.79 5.39 7.10
N ASP A 58 4.03 6.36 7.98
CA ASP A 58 3.31 7.64 7.98
C ASP A 58 4.24 8.72 7.44
N VAL A 59 3.90 9.25 6.26
CA VAL A 59 4.65 10.30 5.59
C VAL A 59 3.99 11.65 5.92
N PHE A 60 4.66 12.44 6.77
CA PHE A 60 4.15 13.72 7.24
C PHE A 60 4.30 14.82 6.20
N ALA A 61 3.22 15.55 5.97
CA ALA A 61 3.20 16.71 5.08
C ALA A 61 2.02 17.62 5.43
N ARG A 62 1.99 18.83 4.86
CA ARG A 62 0.86 19.74 5.02
C ARG A 62 -0.40 19.12 4.43
N ARG A 63 -1.54 19.33 5.10
CA ARG A 63 -2.85 18.97 4.56
C ARG A 63 -3.02 19.60 3.17
N GLY A 64 -3.59 18.86 2.21
CA GLY A 64 -3.73 19.29 0.83
C GLY A 64 -2.49 19.06 -0.05
N THR A 65 -1.35 18.62 0.54
CA THR A 65 -0.18 18.24 -0.27
C THR A 65 -0.55 17.10 -1.23
N ARG A 66 -0.13 17.21 -2.47
CA ARG A 66 -0.43 16.23 -3.53
C ARG A 66 0.11 14.85 -3.20
N VAL A 67 -0.73 13.83 -3.37
CA VAL A 67 -0.38 12.42 -3.28
C VAL A 67 -0.47 11.80 -4.66
N ASN A 68 0.65 11.28 -5.15
CA ASN A 68 0.74 10.55 -6.40
C ASN A 68 0.77 9.04 -6.15
N SER A 69 0.43 8.25 -7.16
CA SER A 69 0.69 6.81 -7.10
C SER A 69 2.20 6.54 -7.01
N ALA A 70 2.60 5.75 -6.03
CA ALA A 70 4.00 5.30 -5.86
C ALA A 70 4.42 4.29 -6.93
N THR A 71 3.46 3.72 -7.67
CA THR A 71 3.67 2.60 -8.61
C THR A 71 2.81 2.77 -9.86
N ILE A 72 3.16 2.06 -10.91
CA ILE A 72 2.22 1.76 -12.00
C ILE A 72 1.20 0.75 -11.52
N GLY A 73 -0.04 0.82 -11.98
CA GLY A 73 -1.06 -0.15 -11.59
C GLY A 73 -2.47 0.25 -11.95
N ILE A 74 -3.42 -0.45 -11.37
CA ILE A 74 -4.85 -0.20 -11.50
C ILE A 74 -5.46 0.08 -10.13
N VAL A 75 -6.27 1.11 -10.02
CA VAL A 75 -7.03 1.42 -8.81
C VAL A 75 -8.09 0.33 -8.62
N LEU A 76 -8.00 -0.41 -7.53
CA LEU A 76 -9.01 -1.42 -7.19
C LEU A 76 -10.20 -0.82 -6.44
N LEU A 77 -9.91 0.12 -5.54
CA LEU A 77 -10.92 0.65 -4.64
C LEU A 77 -10.58 2.09 -4.24
N THR A 78 -11.60 2.92 -4.16
CA THR A 78 -11.60 4.21 -3.46
C THR A 78 -12.78 4.21 -2.49
N ALA A 79 -12.54 4.55 -1.24
CA ALA A 79 -13.59 4.57 -0.24
C ALA A 79 -13.28 5.57 0.89
N GLU A 80 -14.31 5.84 1.70
CA GLU A 80 -14.18 6.50 2.99
C GLU A 80 -14.79 5.59 4.04
N TYR A 81 -13.94 4.92 4.83
CA TYR A 81 -14.41 3.94 5.80
C TYR A 81 -13.38 3.65 6.90
N GLY A 82 -13.90 3.43 8.11
CA GLY A 82 -13.17 2.89 9.24
C GLY A 82 -11.92 3.71 9.62
N LYS A 83 -10.86 3.00 10.01
CA LYS A 83 -9.61 3.62 10.47
C LYS A 83 -8.88 4.40 9.38
N GLY A 84 -8.94 3.92 8.13
CA GLY A 84 -8.24 4.56 7.02
C GLY A 84 -8.83 5.90 6.59
N GLY A 85 -10.08 6.21 6.99
CA GLY A 85 -10.78 7.39 6.49
C GLY A 85 -10.95 7.31 4.98
N LYS A 86 -10.61 8.37 4.26
CA LYS A 86 -10.54 8.37 2.80
C LYS A 86 -9.28 7.67 2.34
N PHE A 87 -9.42 6.67 1.47
CA PHE A 87 -8.28 5.90 0.99
C PHE A 87 -8.42 5.45 -0.46
N VAL A 88 -7.27 5.12 -1.03
CA VAL A 88 -7.11 4.52 -2.36
C VAL A 88 -6.32 3.22 -2.23
N LEU A 89 -6.76 2.18 -2.94
CA LEU A 89 -6.06 0.91 -3.05
C LEU A 89 -5.68 0.65 -4.51
N VAL A 90 -4.39 0.48 -4.79
CA VAL A 90 -3.85 0.24 -6.13
C VAL A 90 -3.22 -1.15 -6.19
N LEU A 91 -3.59 -1.95 -7.19
CA LEU A 91 -2.89 -3.17 -7.54
C LEU A 91 -1.73 -2.83 -8.48
N GLY A 92 -0.52 -3.06 -8.02
CA GLY A 92 0.71 -2.84 -8.77
C GLY A 92 1.39 -4.14 -9.21
N PRO A 93 2.60 -4.04 -9.79
CA PRO A 93 3.45 -5.17 -10.13
C PRO A 93 3.67 -6.12 -8.94
N LYS A 94 4.02 -7.38 -9.25
CA LYS A 94 4.27 -8.44 -8.27
C LYS A 94 3.08 -8.75 -7.36
N TRP A 95 1.86 -8.45 -7.85
CA TRP A 95 0.60 -8.64 -7.11
C TRP A 95 0.59 -7.91 -5.78
N ARG A 96 1.22 -6.72 -5.72
CA ARG A 96 1.29 -5.88 -4.53
C ARG A 96 0.13 -4.90 -4.49
N LEU A 97 -0.43 -4.75 -3.29
CA LEU A 97 -1.52 -3.85 -2.98
C LEU A 97 -0.95 -2.62 -2.28
N HIS A 98 -1.02 -1.48 -2.93
CA HIS A 98 -0.55 -0.20 -2.41
C HIS A 98 -1.72 0.55 -1.80
N TYR A 99 -1.67 0.76 -0.50
CA TYR A 99 -2.71 1.38 0.30
C TYR A 99 -2.30 2.80 0.70
N TYR A 100 -3.13 3.76 0.34
CA TYR A 100 -2.94 5.19 0.59
C TYR A 100 -4.11 5.69 1.42
N ALA A 101 -3.91 6.00 2.71
CA ALA A 101 -4.98 6.33 3.64
C ALA A 101 -4.80 7.70 4.28
N HIS A 102 -5.82 8.13 5.04
CA HIS A 102 -5.96 9.42 5.69
C HIS A 102 -6.02 10.61 4.72
N LEU A 103 -6.42 10.35 3.46
CA LEU A 103 -6.49 11.38 2.43
C LEU A 103 -7.50 12.48 2.80
N ASP A 104 -7.21 13.73 2.40
CA ASP A 104 -8.16 14.83 2.45
C ASP A 104 -9.16 14.75 1.28
N GLU A 105 -8.61 14.55 0.09
CA GLU A 105 -9.39 14.35 -1.13
C GLU A 105 -8.90 13.11 -1.89
N VAL A 106 -9.81 12.43 -2.56
CA VAL A 106 -9.53 11.37 -3.53
C VAL A 106 -9.80 11.90 -4.91
N THR A 107 -8.78 11.91 -5.79
CA THR A 107 -8.85 12.48 -7.15
C THR A 107 -8.84 11.41 -8.25
N THR A 108 -9.00 10.14 -7.89
CA THR A 108 -9.05 9.01 -8.81
C THR A 108 -10.33 8.19 -8.57
N LYS A 109 -10.54 7.16 -9.38
CA LYS A 109 -11.71 6.27 -9.28
C LYS A 109 -11.32 4.81 -9.52
N PRO A 110 -12.14 3.83 -9.08
CA PRO A 110 -11.91 2.42 -9.38
C PRO A 110 -11.72 2.17 -10.88
N PHE A 111 -10.82 1.24 -11.18
CA PHE A 111 -10.38 0.82 -12.51
C PHE A 111 -9.58 1.86 -13.31
N ALA A 112 -9.26 3.03 -12.74
CA ALA A 112 -8.32 3.95 -13.37
C ALA A 112 -6.91 3.32 -13.42
N LEU A 113 -6.24 3.47 -14.56
CA LEU A 113 -4.82 3.15 -14.69
C LEU A 113 -4.01 4.33 -14.13
N VAL A 114 -3.04 4.03 -13.29
CA VAL A 114 -2.18 5.01 -12.65
C VAL A 114 -0.70 4.68 -12.87
N GLY A 115 0.13 5.70 -12.83
CA GLY A 115 1.58 5.57 -12.89
C GLY A 115 2.26 6.57 -11.96
N HIS A 116 3.58 6.54 -11.93
CA HIS A 116 4.36 7.51 -11.16
C HIS A 116 3.99 8.94 -11.59
N GLY A 117 3.64 9.78 -10.63
CA GLY A 117 3.20 11.15 -10.91
C GLY A 117 1.71 11.30 -11.20
N THR A 118 0.94 10.22 -11.39
CA THR A 118 -0.52 10.30 -11.45
C THR A 118 -1.06 10.65 -10.07
N GLN A 119 -1.68 11.81 -9.93
CA GLN A 119 -2.31 12.22 -8.68
C GLN A 119 -3.51 11.32 -8.37
N ILE A 120 -3.55 10.80 -7.14
CA ILE A 120 -4.63 9.94 -6.64
C ILE A 120 -5.38 10.57 -5.47
N GLY A 121 -4.85 11.63 -4.88
CA GLY A 121 -5.47 12.35 -3.77
C GLY A 121 -4.57 13.44 -3.20
N THR A 122 -4.90 13.88 -2.00
CA THR A 122 -4.12 14.84 -1.22
C THR A 122 -3.97 14.37 0.22
N VAL A 123 -2.88 14.78 0.88
CA VAL A 123 -2.60 14.47 2.29
C VAL A 123 -3.68 15.06 3.18
N GLY A 124 -4.18 14.28 4.11
CA GLY A 124 -5.17 14.68 5.08
C GLY A 124 -4.92 14.13 6.47
N ASN A 125 -5.97 13.98 7.22
CA ASN A 125 -6.00 13.35 8.54
C ASN A 125 -7.36 12.69 8.81
N THR A 126 -7.99 12.11 7.80
CA THR A 126 -9.30 11.44 7.93
C THR A 126 -9.19 10.10 8.67
N GLY A 127 -10.31 9.55 9.08
CA GLY A 127 -10.35 8.30 9.84
C GLY A 127 -9.80 8.46 11.26
N ASN A 128 -9.00 7.48 11.72
CA ASN A 128 -8.42 7.53 13.06
C ASN A 128 -7.25 8.53 13.20
N ALA A 129 -6.82 9.17 12.12
CA ALA A 129 -5.81 10.23 12.12
C ALA A 129 -6.39 11.61 12.43
N ALA A 130 -7.69 11.76 12.69
CA ALA A 130 -8.36 13.05 12.86
C ALA A 130 -7.76 13.96 13.96
N THR A 131 -7.11 13.37 14.96
CA THR A 131 -6.47 14.08 16.09
C THR A 131 -4.95 14.14 16.01
N THR A 132 -4.36 13.66 14.91
CA THR A 132 -2.91 13.66 14.70
C THR A 132 -2.50 14.68 13.63
N PRO A 133 -1.22 15.07 13.54
CA PRO A 133 -0.73 15.87 12.42
C PRO A 133 -1.08 15.23 11.08
N ALA A 134 -1.32 16.05 10.05
CA ALA A 134 -1.65 15.55 8.73
C ALA A 134 -0.50 14.70 8.16
N HIS A 135 -0.84 13.53 7.63
CA HIS A 135 0.09 12.58 7.04
C HIS A 135 -0.61 11.66 6.05
N LEU A 136 0.16 11.08 5.17
CA LEU A 136 -0.25 9.92 4.37
C LEU A 136 0.18 8.66 5.11
N HIS A 137 -0.76 7.78 5.47
CA HIS A 137 -0.41 6.39 5.80
C HIS A 137 -0.24 5.61 4.48
N TYR A 138 0.95 5.07 4.26
CA TYR A 138 1.28 4.28 3.08
C TYR A 138 1.70 2.87 3.46
N GLY A 139 0.94 1.87 2.99
CA GLY A 139 1.21 0.46 3.24
C GLY A 139 1.35 -0.34 1.95
N ILE A 140 2.10 -1.44 2.01
CA ILE A 140 2.24 -2.40 0.92
C ILE A 140 1.81 -3.77 1.41
N GLY A 141 0.66 -4.24 0.92
CA GLY A 141 0.24 -5.63 1.05
C GLY A 141 0.68 -6.48 -0.13
N THR A 142 0.50 -7.79 -0.08
CA THR A 142 0.76 -8.69 -1.20
C THR A 142 -0.27 -9.82 -1.27
N LEU A 143 -0.65 -10.19 -2.49
CA LEU A 143 -1.51 -11.34 -2.76
C LEU A 143 -0.70 -12.65 -2.85
N VAL A 144 0.61 -12.56 -3.06
CA VAL A 144 1.54 -13.69 -3.04
C VAL A 144 2.24 -13.72 -1.69
N LEU A 145 2.15 -14.85 -1.01
CA LEU A 145 2.69 -15.02 0.35
C LEU A 145 4.22 -15.05 0.35
N TYR A 146 4.81 -14.44 1.38
CA TYR A 146 6.24 -14.46 1.70
C TYR A 146 6.45 -15.18 3.05
N PRO A 147 6.29 -16.51 3.15
CA PRO A 147 6.27 -17.21 4.44
C PRO A 147 7.58 -17.10 5.23
N TRP A 148 8.71 -16.87 4.58
CA TRP A 148 10.00 -16.62 5.23
C TRP A 148 10.10 -15.29 6.01
N ARG A 149 9.07 -14.45 5.96
CA ARG A 149 8.95 -13.20 6.72
C ARG A 149 8.23 -13.38 8.05
N ILE A 150 7.65 -14.54 8.30
CA ILE A 150 6.98 -14.88 9.55
C ILE A 150 8.01 -14.92 10.68
N ASP A 151 7.69 -14.30 11.81
CA ASP A 151 8.48 -14.30 13.03
C ASP A 151 7.60 -14.29 14.29
N ASP A 152 8.23 -14.22 15.47
CA ASP A 152 7.57 -14.29 16.78
C ASP A 152 7.05 -12.92 17.28
N ALA A 153 7.16 -11.83 16.49
CA ALA A 153 6.62 -10.53 16.85
C ALA A 153 5.09 -10.57 16.95
N PRO A 154 4.44 -9.65 17.67
CA PRO A 154 3.00 -9.52 17.67
C PRO A 154 2.44 -9.47 16.24
N LEU A 155 1.46 -10.35 15.95
CA LEU A 155 0.94 -10.58 14.60
C LEU A 155 2.01 -10.95 13.55
N GLY A 156 3.16 -11.50 13.96
CA GLY A 156 4.29 -11.82 13.09
C GLY A 156 3.93 -12.71 11.90
N TRP A 157 2.93 -13.59 12.03
CA TRP A 157 2.42 -14.40 10.92
C TRP A 157 1.86 -13.54 9.76
N GLN A 158 1.37 -12.32 10.06
CA GLN A 158 0.87 -11.41 9.03
C GLN A 158 1.99 -10.76 8.22
N LYS A 159 3.26 -10.81 8.67
CA LYS A 159 4.40 -10.32 7.88
C LYS A 159 4.54 -11.04 6.53
N ALA A 160 3.96 -12.24 6.39
CA ALA A 160 3.85 -12.92 5.09
C ALA A 160 3.02 -12.14 4.06
N PHE A 161 2.18 -11.20 4.50
CA PHE A 161 1.25 -10.44 3.66
C PHE A 161 1.62 -8.96 3.54
N TYR A 162 2.62 -8.47 4.31
CA TYR A 162 2.98 -7.06 4.35
C TYR A 162 4.47 -6.86 4.08
N LEU A 163 4.79 -5.79 3.36
CA LEU A 163 6.15 -5.41 3.03
C LEU A 163 6.43 -4.03 3.62
N ASN A 164 7.67 -3.84 4.11
CA ASN A 164 8.10 -2.52 4.57
C ASN A 164 8.25 -1.57 3.37
N PRO A 165 7.48 -0.48 3.27
CA PRO A 165 7.60 0.45 2.15
C PRO A 165 9.00 1.05 2.00
N ILE A 166 9.72 1.24 3.10
CA ILE A 166 11.05 1.86 3.12
C ILE A 166 12.06 1.07 2.28
N ASP A 167 11.94 -0.26 2.26
CA ASP A 167 12.85 -1.15 1.51
C ASP A 167 12.75 -0.93 -0.01
N TYR A 168 11.72 -0.26 -0.49
CA TYR A 168 11.35 -0.15 -1.91
C TYR A 168 11.25 1.29 -2.42
N LEU A 169 11.01 2.27 -1.54
CA LEU A 169 10.96 3.69 -1.93
C LEU A 169 12.35 4.21 -2.32
N LYS A 170 12.39 4.95 -3.44
CA LYS A 170 13.60 5.59 -3.97
C LYS A 170 13.34 7.05 -4.26
#